data_8336108952a410597822172b7d6fb578
#
_entry.id   8336108952a410597822172b7d6fb578
#
_cell.length_a   1.000
_cell.length_b   1.000
_cell.length_c   1.000
_cell.angle_alpha   90.00
_cell.angle_beta   90.00
_cell.angle_gamma   90.00
#
_symmetry.space_group_name_H-M   'P 1'
#
loop_
_entity.id
_entity.type
_entity.pdbx_description
1 polymer ?
#
loop_
_entity_poly.entity_id
_entity_poly.type
_entity_poly.pdbx_seq_one_letter_code
_entity_poly.pdbx_strand_id
1 'polypeptide(L)'
;MRKSGILMHISSLPGGYGVGSMGAAAYDFVDFLVAAGQSCWQILPLSPTGYGDSPYQSFSTFAGNPYLIDLDTLIEEGLLLPGELEGIDWGADPGRVDYGKLYNERARLLKIAFSRFEETGEFREFVRDNSLWLEDYALFMAIKEHFRGRDWQNWSVSLLMRLRPVMEAYREELRESIHFQYFVQYEFFRQWRALRSYANSKGIRIIGDVPIYVPLDSADVWANPELFQLDASRRPTVVAGCPPDGFSADGQLWGNPIYDWDKMHAERYHWWIRRMKAAAKMYDVVRFDHFRGFESYWAVPADAKTAAAGEWRKGPGMNFVGAIKRALPDLEIIAEDLGFVTPEVKKLLSDSGYPGMKVMEFAFDTREPSAKDYLPHCYPSNSVVYSGTHDNLTLKQWFDETCEEDVQNAIGYLGLNEQEGYVWGVIRGAMSSVSDLCIIQMQDYLQIGAEGRMNHPGTLTSANWTWRAKEGFATAELAKKIRSLTERYGRV
;
A
#
# COMPACT_ATOMS: atom_id res chain seq x y z
N MET A 1 4.10 -25.69 -3.64
CA MET A 1 2.62 -25.84 -3.81
C MET A 1 2.11 -24.51 -4.29
N ARG A 2 1.35 -24.45 -5.37
CA ARG A 2 0.77 -23.21 -5.89
C ARG A 2 -0.29 -22.69 -4.93
N LYS A 3 -0.38 -21.36 -4.79
CA LYS A 3 -1.29 -20.68 -3.85
C LYS A 3 -2.16 -19.67 -4.59
N SER A 4 -3.23 -19.23 -3.92
CA SER A 4 -4.04 -18.09 -4.37
C SER A 4 -4.42 -17.18 -3.23
N GLY A 5 -4.80 -15.95 -3.57
CA GLY A 5 -5.25 -14.94 -2.64
C GLY A 5 -6.11 -13.86 -3.29
N ILE A 6 -6.60 -12.97 -2.46
CA ILE A 6 -7.45 -11.84 -2.87
C ILE A 6 -6.76 -10.53 -2.50
N LEU A 7 -6.74 -9.59 -3.46
CA LEU A 7 -6.36 -8.20 -3.22
C LEU A 7 -7.60 -7.42 -2.79
N MET A 8 -7.59 -6.93 -1.55
CA MET A 8 -8.62 -6.05 -1.00
C MET A 8 -8.05 -5.23 0.15
N HIS A 9 -8.02 -3.92 0.02
CA HIS A 9 -7.53 -3.06 1.09
C HIS A 9 -8.54 -2.99 2.25
N ILE A 10 -8.04 -2.80 3.48
CA ILE A 10 -8.90 -2.73 4.67
C ILE A 10 -9.90 -1.58 4.56
N SER A 11 -9.49 -0.40 4.07
CA SER A 11 -10.40 0.75 3.87
C SER A 11 -11.58 0.44 2.96
N SER A 12 -11.45 -0.58 2.09
CA SER A 12 -12.49 -1.03 1.16
C SER A 12 -13.47 -2.03 1.76
N LEU A 13 -13.27 -2.47 3.00
CA LEU A 13 -14.25 -3.31 3.70
C LEU A 13 -15.49 -2.49 4.08
N PRO A 14 -16.66 -3.11 4.18
CA PRO A 14 -17.85 -2.43 4.69
C PRO A 14 -17.67 -2.02 6.16
N GLY A 15 -18.48 -1.09 6.63
CA GLY A 15 -18.48 -0.64 8.02
C GLY A 15 -19.27 0.64 8.22
N GLY A 16 -19.76 0.84 9.44
CA GLY A 16 -20.67 1.92 9.79
C GLY A 16 -20.07 3.32 9.87
N TYR A 17 -18.73 3.43 9.89
CA TYR A 17 -18.03 4.68 10.22
C TYR A 17 -17.23 5.26 9.04
N GLY A 18 -17.81 5.20 7.85
CA GLY A 18 -17.32 5.88 6.64
C GLY A 18 -16.10 5.25 5.96
N VAL A 19 -15.43 4.30 6.60
CA VAL A 19 -14.26 3.61 6.08
C VAL A 19 -14.19 2.19 6.66
N GLY A 20 -13.62 1.25 5.93
CA GLY A 20 -13.30 -0.07 6.48
C GLY A 20 -12.23 0.03 7.57
N SER A 21 -12.36 -0.79 8.60
CA SER A 21 -11.51 -0.80 9.79
C SER A 21 -11.05 -2.22 10.16
N MET A 22 -10.20 -2.33 11.17
CA MET A 22 -9.72 -3.60 11.71
C MET A 22 -10.75 -4.28 12.65
N GLY A 23 -12.06 -4.00 12.44
CA GLY A 23 -13.18 -4.53 13.19
C GLY A 23 -13.81 -5.77 12.58
N ALA A 24 -15.08 -6.06 12.95
CA ALA A 24 -15.80 -7.29 12.60
C ALA A 24 -15.73 -7.64 11.11
N ALA A 25 -15.93 -6.66 10.21
CA ALA A 25 -15.88 -6.90 8.77
C ALA A 25 -14.51 -7.43 8.28
N ALA A 26 -13.41 -7.09 8.94
CA ALA A 26 -12.09 -7.61 8.61
C ALA A 26 -11.92 -9.07 9.06
N TYR A 27 -12.44 -9.43 10.21
CA TYR A 27 -12.47 -10.81 10.68
C TYR A 27 -13.39 -11.68 9.81
N ASP A 28 -14.58 -11.19 9.46
CA ASP A 28 -15.52 -11.87 8.54
C ASP A 28 -14.87 -12.08 7.17
N PHE A 29 -14.08 -11.12 6.69
CA PHE A 29 -13.36 -11.27 5.43
C PHE A 29 -12.27 -12.36 5.51
N VAL A 30 -11.58 -12.50 6.63
CA VAL A 30 -10.66 -13.63 6.86
C VAL A 30 -11.41 -14.95 6.78
N ASP A 31 -12.57 -15.07 7.42
CA ASP A 31 -13.39 -16.29 7.36
C ASP A 31 -13.92 -16.56 5.95
N PHE A 32 -14.28 -15.52 5.20
CA PHE A 32 -14.62 -15.65 3.78
C PHE A 32 -13.43 -16.18 2.95
N LEU A 33 -12.22 -15.69 3.16
CA LEU A 33 -11.01 -16.18 2.48
C LEU A 33 -10.80 -17.68 2.74
N VAL A 34 -10.96 -18.12 3.98
CA VAL A 34 -10.90 -19.54 4.36
C VAL A 34 -11.98 -20.32 3.64
N ALA A 35 -13.24 -19.85 3.66
CA ALA A 35 -14.35 -20.50 2.97
C ALA A 35 -14.12 -20.58 1.47
N ALA A 36 -13.48 -19.57 0.86
CA ALA A 36 -13.12 -19.49 -0.56
C ALA A 36 -11.87 -20.31 -0.92
N GLY A 37 -11.21 -20.99 0.04
CA GLY A 37 -10.01 -21.78 -0.21
C GLY A 37 -8.77 -20.94 -0.54
N GLN A 38 -8.76 -19.67 -0.10
CA GLN A 38 -7.62 -18.79 -0.29
C GLN A 38 -6.58 -18.97 0.81
N SER A 39 -5.33 -18.65 0.51
CA SER A 39 -4.22 -18.73 1.47
C SER A 39 -3.52 -17.38 1.69
N CYS A 40 -3.88 -16.35 0.93
CA CYS A 40 -3.29 -15.03 1.03
C CYS A 40 -4.36 -13.92 0.98
N TRP A 41 -4.13 -12.89 1.77
CA TRP A 41 -4.82 -11.61 1.70
C TRP A 41 -3.80 -10.54 1.35
N GLN A 42 -3.91 -9.93 0.18
CA GLN A 42 -3.06 -8.80 -0.20
C GLN A 42 -3.76 -7.49 0.11
N ILE A 43 -3.02 -6.57 0.74
CA ILE A 43 -3.46 -5.24 1.11
C ILE A 43 -2.50 -4.18 0.57
N LEU A 44 -2.96 -2.93 0.50
CA LEU A 44 -2.14 -1.77 0.19
C LEU A 44 -1.38 -1.29 1.44
N PRO A 45 -0.45 -0.32 1.34
CA PRO A 45 0.26 0.20 2.51
C PRO A 45 -0.71 0.66 3.60
N LEU A 46 -0.42 0.30 4.85
CA LEU A 46 -1.24 0.64 6.02
C LEU A 46 -0.81 1.94 6.71
N SER A 47 0.06 2.71 6.08
CA SER A 47 0.62 3.95 6.64
C SER A 47 -0.39 5.12 6.59
N PRO A 48 -0.23 6.14 7.46
CA PRO A 48 -1.11 7.31 7.46
C PRO A 48 -1.10 8.02 6.12
N THR A 49 -2.26 8.36 5.58
CA THR A 49 -2.38 9.05 4.30
C THR A 49 -2.20 10.56 4.45
N GLY A 50 -1.59 11.18 3.43
CA GLY A 50 -1.47 12.64 3.31
C GLY A 50 -2.56 13.23 2.40
N TYR A 51 -2.26 14.39 1.80
CA TYR A 51 -3.14 15.02 0.82
C TYR A 51 -3.34 14.11 -0.40
N GLY A 52 -4.60 13.94 -0.83
CA GLY A 52 -4.98 13.04 -1.91
C GLY A 52 -5.24 11.60 -1.49
N ASP A 53 -5.16 11.30 -0.18
CA ASP A 53 -5.58 10.05 0.47
C ASP A 53 -4.91 8.78 -0.03
N SER A 54 -3.83 8.93 -0.83
CA SER A 54 -3.06 7.82 -1.35
C SER A 54 -2.31 7.09 -0.24
N PRO A 55 -2.44 5.76 -0.09
CA PRO A 55 -1.65 4.97 0.84
C PRO A 55 -0.15 4.97 0.49
N TYR A 56 0.23 5.40 -0.73
CA TYR A 56 1.62 5.55 -1.17
C TYR A 56 2.22 6.92 -0.85
N GLN A 57 1.41 7.87 -0.35
CA GLN A 57 1.83 9.22 0.06
C GLN A 57 1.59 9.38 1.57
N SER A 58 2.54 8.90 2.37
CA SER A 58 2.39 8.78 3.82
C SER A 58 3.28 9.73 4.60
N PHE A 59 2.79 10.19 5.75
CA PHE A 59 3.59 10.97 6.72
C PHE A 59 4.69 10.15 7.41
N SER A 60 4.62 8.83 7.38
CA SER A 60 5.68 7.94 7.85
C SER A 60 5.51 6.53 7.27
N THR A 61 6.63 5.92 6.88
CA THR A 61 6.67 4.52 6.43
C THR A 61 6.61 3.51 7.57
N PHE A 62 6.69 3.98 8.83
CA PHE A 62 6.65 3.13 10.02
C PHE A 62 5.30 3.17 10.74
N ALA A 63 4.59 4.29 10.65
CA ALA A 63 3.36 4.52 11.38
C ALA A 63 2.14 3.86 10.70
N GLY A 64 1.14 3.53 11.50
CA GLY A 64 -0.14 3.00 11.03
C GLY A 64 -1.19 4.09 10.80
N ASN A 65 -2.11 3.84 9.86
CA ASN A 65 -3.18 4.77 9.49
C ASN A 65 -4.29 4.83 10.55
N PRO A 66 -4.51 5.98 11.20
CA PRO A 66 -5.54 6.12 12.23
C PRO A 66 -6.97 5.82 11.75
N TYR A 67 -7.24 5.98 10.46
CA TYR A 67 -8.56 5.68 9.90
C TYR A 67 -8.93 4.20 9.98
N LEU A 68 -7.96 3.31 10.06
CA LEU A 68 -8.18 1.87 10.13
C LEU A 68 -8.42 1.34 11.56
N ILE A 69 -8.24 2.19 12.60
CA ILE A 69 -8.59 1.84 13.98
C ILE A 69 -10.09 1.63 14.06
N ASP A 70 -10.50 0.50 14.58
CA ASP A 70 -11.92 0.18 14.77
C ASP A 70 -12.51 0.91 15.98
N LEU A 71 -13.62 1.59 15.77
CA LEU A 71 -14.27 2.38 16.82
C LEU A 71 -15.14 1.52 17.74
N ASP A 72 -15.71 0.42 17.23
CA ASP A 72 -16.48 -0.50 18.08
C ASP A 72 -15.59 -1.16 19.13
N THR A 73 -14.36 -1.52 18.77
CA THR A 73 -13.34 -1.98 19.71
C THR A 73 -13.08 -0.95 20.83
N LEU A 74 -12.99 0.35 20.48
CA LEU A 74 -12.81 1.40 21.49
C LEU A 74 -14.05 1.60 22.35
N ILE A 75 -15.25 1.33 21.84
CA ILE A 75 -16.50 1.33 22.62
C ILE A 75 -16.50 0.14 23.61
N GLU A 76 -16.18 -1.06 23.15
CA GLU A 76 -16.11 -2.26 23.99
C GLU A 76 -15.12 -2.10 25.15
N GLU A 77 -14.04 -1.35 24.95
CA GLU A 77 -13.05 -1.04 25.96
C GLU A 77 -13.40 0.15 26.86
N GLY A 78 -14.55 0.80 26.61
CA GLY A 78 -15.00 1.94 27.40
C GLY A 78 -14.25 3.25 27.10
N LEU A 79 -13.43 3.29 26.04
CA LEU A 79 -12.71 4.49 25.62
C LEU A 79 -13.62 5.43 24.82
N LEU A 80 -14.67 4.90 24.19
CA LEU A 80 -15.75 5.67 23.54
C LEU A 80 -17.11 5.22 24.08
N LEU A 81 -18.10 6.07 23.96
CA LEU A 81 -19.50 5.75 24.23
C LEU A 81 -20.28 5.71 22.92
N PRO A 82 -21.27 4.80 22.74
CA PRO A 82 -22.07 4.72 21.50
C PRO A 82 -22.69 6.08 21.09
N GLY A 83 -23.22 6.84 22.05
CA GLY A 83 -23.83 8.16 21.82
C GLY A 83 -22.87 9.22 21.27
N GLU A 84 -21.54 9.05 21.36
CA GLU A 84 -20.55 9.98 20.81
C GLU A 84 -20.38 9.85 19.31
N LEU A 85 -20.86 8.72 18.74
CA LEU A 85 -20.83 8.43 17.31
C LEU A 85 -22.19 8.73 16.65
N GLU A 86 -23.26 8.94 17.45
CA GLU A 86 -24.59 9.23 16.94
C GLU A 86 -24.64 10.58 16.20
N GLY A 87 -25.35 10.60 15.09
CA GLY A 87 -25.57 11.83 14.30
C GLY A 87 -24.37 12.31 13.49
N ILE A 88 -23.24 11.59 13.50
CA ILE A 88 -22.09 11.90 12.64
C ILE A 88 -22.40 11.54 11.19
N ASP A 89 -22.15 12.48 10.29
CA ASP A 89 -22.25 12.26 8.86
C ASP A 89 -20.95 11.64 8.30
N TRP A 90 -20.99 10.35 8.07
CA TRP A 90 -19.84 9.58 7.55
C TRP A 90 -19.75 9.54 6.02
N GLY A 91 -20.66 10.18 5.29
CA GLY A 91 -20.77 10.16 3.84
C GLY A 91 -22.11 9.59 3.38
N ALA A 92 -22.57 10.05 2.22
CA ALA A 92 -23.87 9.66 1.68
C ALA A 92 -23.83 8.31 0.93
N ASP A 93 -22.67 7.93 0.40
CA ASP A 93 -22.49 6.69 -0.37
C ASP A 93 -21.72 5.64 0.45
N PRO A 94 -22.37 4.57 0.89
CA PRO A 94 -21.70 3.49 1.63
C PRO A 94 -20.67 2.74 0.79
N GLY A 95 -20.71 2.86 -0.54
CA GLY A 95 -19.75 2.27 -1.47
C GLY A 95 -18.48 3.10 -1.67
N ARG A 96 -18.36 4.25 -0.98
CA ARG A 96 -17.19 5.13 -1.09
C ARG A 96 -16.78 5.73 0.24
N VAL A 97 -15.48 5.96 0.39
CA VAL A 97 -14.91 6.71 1.51
C VAL A 97 -15.01 8.21 1.21
N ASP A 98 -15.58 8.99 2.13
CA ASP A 98 -15.52 10.45 2.14
C ASP A 98 -14.43 10.90 3.12
N TYR A 99 -13.20 11.01 2.65
CA TYR A 99 -12.06 11.39 3.49
C TYR A 99 -12.19 12.78 4.10
N GLY A 100 -12.90 13.72 3.43
CA GLY A 100 -13.14 15.04 3.96
C GLY A 100 -13.96 15.01 5.26
N LYS A 101 -14.93 14.10 5.37
CA LYS A 101 -15.71 13.87 6.60
C LYS A 101 -14.92 13.13 7.65
N LEU A 102 -14.12 12.13 7.24
CA LEU A 102 -13.30 11.37 8.17
C LEU A 102 -12.25 12.23 8.89
N TYR A 103 -11.64 13.16 8.17
CA TYR A 103 -10.49 13.93 8.65
C TYR A 103 -10.72 14.58 10.03
N ASN A 104 -11.83 15.26 10.21
CA ASN A 104 -12.14 15.94 11.48
C ASN A 104 -12.73 14.98 12.52
N GLU A 105 -13.69 14.14 12.11
CA GLU A 105 -14.45 13.31 13.05
C GLU A 105 -13.61 12.19 13.65
N ARG A 106 -12.77 11.52 12.85
CA ARG A 106 -11.88 10.47 13.37
C ARG A 106 -10.89 11.03 14.38
N ALA A 107 -10.26 12.17 14.08
CA ALA A 107 -9.33 12.82 15.02
C ALA A 107 -10.03 13.24 16.33
N ARG A 108 -11.26 13.79 16.25
CA ARG A 108 -12.07 14.16 17.40
C ARG A 108 -12.38 12.96 18.30
N LEU A 109 -12.86 11.86 17.71
CA LEU A 109 -13.19 10.64 18.46
C LEU A 109 -11.96 10.01 19.11
N LEU A 110 -10.84 9.93 18.39
CA LEU A 110 -9.60 9.41 18.95
C LEU A 110 -9.06 10.27 20.11
N LYS A 111 -9.27 11.60 20.07
CA LYS A 111 -8.95 12.49 21.21
C LYS A 111 -9.86 12.25 22.41
N ILE A 112 -11.15 11.97 22.20
CA ILE A 112 -12.06 11.56 23.28
C ILE A 112 -11.59 10.24 23.89
N ALA A 113 -11.28 9.25 23.06
CA ALA A 113 -10.76 7.97 23.53
C ALA A 113 -9.45 8.15 24.34
N PHE A 114 -8.53 8.97 23.83
CA PHE A 114 -7.28 9.30 24.53
C PHE A 114 -7.52 9.93 25.91
N SER A 115 -8.51 10.81 26.04
CA SER A 115 -8.82 11.46 27.33
C SER A 115 -9.28 10.50 28.44
N ARG A 116 -9.70 9.28 28.06
CA ARG A 116 -10.11 8.20 28.96
C ARG A 116 -9.08 7.08 29.08
N PHE A 117 -8.06 7.13 28.22
CA PHE A 117 -7.04 6.09 28.20
C PHE A 117 -6.11 6.18 29.41
N GLU A 118 -5.91 5.07 30.09
CA GLU A 118 -4.93 4.92 31.16
C GLU A 118 -3.71 4.15 30.64
N GLU A 119 -2.52 4.71 30.84
CA GLU A 119 -1.28 4.09 30.38
C GLU A 119 -1.03 2.75 31.06
N THR A 120 -1.04 1.69 30.27
CA THR A 120 -0.75 0.33 30.70
C THR A 120 0.74 0.01 30.63
N GLY A 121 1.14 -1.15 31.20
CA GLY A 121 2.49 -1.70 31.02
C GLY A 121 2.81 -1.96 29.55
N GLU A 122 1.84 -2.51 28.80
CA GLU A 122 1.98 -2.82 27.36
C GLU A 122 2.15 -1.56 26.52
N PHE A 123 1.42 -0.48 26.83
CA PHE A 123 1.60 0.82 26.17
C PHE A 123 3.03 1.34 26.36
N ARG A 124 3.55 1.35 27.60
CA ARG A 124 4.93 1.80 27.88
C ARG A 124 5.97 0.94 27.17
N GLU A 125 5.73 -0.36 27.09
CA GLU A 125 6.58 -1.28 26.34
C GLU A 125 6.55 -0.97 24.84
N PHE A 126 5.37 -0.77 24.26
CA PHE A 126 5.20 -0.37 22.86
C PHE A 126 5.97 0.92 22.53
N VAL A 127 5.82 1.96 23.37
CA VAL A 127 6.53 3.24 23.15
C VAL A 127 8.04 3.05 23.21
N ARG A 128 8.54 2.31 24.20
CA ARG A 128 9.97 2.00 24.34
C ARG A 128 10.52 1.24 23.13
N ASP A 129 9.83 0.19 22.70
CA ASP A 129 10.29 -0.72 21.65
C ASP A 129 10.23 -0.10 20.25
N ASN A 130 9.45 0.97 20.08
CA ASN A 130 9.29 1.72 18.84
C ASN A 130 9.91 3.12 18.89
N SER A 131 10.62 3.49 19.95
CA SER A 131 11.16 4.84 20.17
C SER A 131 11.99 5.38 19.01
N LEU A 132 12.73 4.53 18.28
CA LEU A 132 13.58 4.91 17.15
C LEU A 132 12.86 5.59 15.98
N TRP A 133 11.54 5.40 15.85
CA TRP A 133 10.75 6.07 14.82
C TRP A 133 9.56 6.84 15.43
N LEU A 134 8.99 6.31 16.49
CA LEU A 134 7.76 6.82 17.09
C LEU A 134 7.94 8.19 17.71
N GLU A 135 9.09 8.47 18.33
CA GLU A 135 9.38 9.78 18.92
C GLU A 135 9.46 10.88 17.85
N ASP A 136 10.15 10.62 16.74
CA ASP A 136 10.25 11.59 15.65
C ASP A 136 8.92 11.75 14.91
N TYR A 137 8.18 10.66 14.69
CA TYR A 137 6.86 10.70 14.08
C TYR A 137 5.86 11.48 14.93
N ALA A 138 5.78 11.18 16.23
CA ALA A 138 4.84 11.84 17.13
C ALA A 138 5.13 13.33 17.26
N LEU A 139 6.41 13.71 17.38
CA LEU A 139 6.82 15.12 17.39
C LEU A 139 6.49 15.80 16.06
N PHE A 140 6.78 15.15 14.92
CA PHE A 140 6.45 15.67 13.58
C PHE A 140 4.95 15.95 13.45
N MET A 141 4.10 14.99 13.82
CA MET A 141 2.65 15.13 13.74
C MET A 141 2.10 16.19 14.71
N ALA A 142 2.65 16.26 15.93
CA ALA A 142 2.26 17.29 16.90
C ALA A 142 2.62 18.71 16.40
N ILE A 143 3.81 18.90 15.82
CA ILE A 143 4.22 20.18 15.21
C ILE A 143 3.35 20.48 13.99
N LYS A 144 3.06 19.48 13.15
CA LYS A 144 2.20 19.63 11.97
C LYS A 144 0.78 20.06 12.36
N GLU A 145 0.22 19.47 13.40
CA GLU A 145 -1.08 19.88 13.97
C GLU A 145 -1.03 21.32 14.51
N HIS A 146 0.01 21.68 15.27
CA HIS A 146 0.24 23.04 15.80
C HIS A 146 0.26 24.09 14.67
N PHE A 147 0.87 23.76 13.52
CA PHE A 147 0.90 24.59 12.32
C PHE A 147 -0.24 24.31 11.33
N ARG A 148 -1.33 23.68 11.76
CA ARG A 148 -2.56 23.42 10.98
C ARG A 148 -2.28 22.70 9.66
N GLY A 149 -1.47 21.65 9.70
CA GLY A 149 -1.16 20.80 8.55
C GLY A 149 -0.09 21.34 7.58
N ARG A 150 0.52 22.49 7.89
CA ARG A 150 1.56 23.08 7.03
C ARG A 150 2.73 22.11 6.83
N ASP A 151 3.20 22.02 5.59
CA ASP A 151 4.36 21.21 5.23
C ASP A 151 5.60 21.64 6.02
N TRP A 152 6.41 20.69 6.47
CA TRP A 152 7.59 20.98 7.30
C TRP A 152 8.63 21.86 6.59
N GLN A 153 8.68 21.83 5.25
CA GLN A 153 9.53 22.71 4.46
C GLN A 153 9.18 24.20 4.60
N ASN A 154 8.00 24.49 5.10
CA ASN A 154 7.49 25.85 5.37
C ASN A 154 7.49 26.20 6.87
N TRP A 155 8.11 25.37 7.73
CA TRP A 155 8.33 25.68 9.13
C TRP A 155 9.49 26.67 9.31
N SER A 156 9.74 27.14 10.53
CA SER A 156 10.88 28.00 10.82
C SER A 156 12.20 27.26 10.51
N VAL A 157 13.25 28.00 10.12
CA VAL A 157 14.57 27.42 9.82
C VAL A 157 15.08 26.57 10.97
N SER A 158 14.85 26.96 12.22
CA SER A 158 15.29 26.21 13.40
C SER A 158 14.58 24.85 13.55
N LEU A 159 13.30 24.76 13.19
CA LEU A 159 12.53 23.51 13.13
C LEU A 159 12.95 22.66 11.93
N LEU A 160 13.11 23.30 10.77
CA LEU A 160 13.57 22.65 9.54
C LEU A 160 14.93 22.00 9.73
N MET A 161 15.86 22.68 10.42
CA MET A 161 17.20 22.20 10.75
C MET A 161 17.26 21.34 12.02
N ARG A 162 16.12 21.11 12.67
CA ARG A 162 16.01 20.32 13.90
C ARG A 162 16.98 20.75 15.00
N LEU A 163 17.12 22.06 15.21
CA LEU A 163 18.03 22.56 16.25
C LEU A 163 17.63 22.05 17.63
N ARG A 164 18.56 21.40 18.32
CA ARG A 164 18.29 20.69 19.59
C ARG A 164 17.50 21.49 20.62
N PRO A 165 17.84 22.75 20.94
CA PRO A 165 17.06 23.53 21.93
C PRO A 165 15.61 23.77 21.49
N VAL A 166 15.37 23.92 20.18
CA VAL A 166 14.05 24.11 19.61
C VAL A 166 13.26 22.80 19.68
N MET A 167 13.89 21.66 19.37
CA MET A 167 13.25 20.34 19.52
C MET A 167 12.84 20.07 20.97
N GLU A 168 13.69 20.40 21.92
CA GLU A 168 13.42 20.23 23.36
C GLU A 168 12.25 21.12 23.80
N ALA A 169 12.20 22.39 23.35
CA ALA A 169 11.10 23.30 23.65
C ALA A 169 9.76 22.81 23.10
N TYR A 170 9.72 22.35 21.83
CA TYR A 170 8.48 21.83 21.24
C TYR A 170 8.05 20.49 21.87
N ARG A 171 8.96 19.63 22.29
CA ARG A 171 8.61 18.42 23.06
C ARG A 171 7.92 18.73 24.37
N GLU A 172 8.37 19.77 25.05
CA GLU A 172 7.74 20.20 26.31
C GLU A 172 6.38 20.87 26.06
N GLU A 173 6.32 21.80 25.10
CA GLU A 173 5.10 22.52 24.73
C GLU A 173 3.99 21.61 24.22
N LEU A 174 4.35 20.64 23.37
CA LEU A 174 3.40 19.74 22.68
C LEU A 174 3.31 18.35 23.31
N ARG A 175 3.70 18.21 24.57
CA ARG A 175 3.77 16.91 25.27
C ARG A 175 2.45 16.13 25.15
N GLU A 176 1.31 16.75 25.37
CA GLU A 176 0.00 16.09 25.28
C GLU A 176 -0.30 15.60 23.86
N SER A 177 -0.05 16.43 22.83
CA SER A 177 -0.23 16.04 21.43
C SER A 177 0.72 14.90 21.03
N ILE A 178 1.96 14.86 21.55
CA ILE A 178 2.90 13.76 21.34
C ILE A 178 2.39 12.47 21.98
N HIS A 179 1.90 12.51 23.22
CA HIS A 179 1.32 11.36 23.90
C HIS A 179 0.05 10.87 23.20
N PHE A 180 -0.78 11.77 22.67
CA PHE A 180 -1.90 11.41 21.80
C PHE A 180 -1.43 10.60 20.57
N GLN A 181 -0.35 11.00 19.91
CA GLN A 181 0.18 10.23 18.78
C GLN A 181 0.71 8.86 19.22
N TYR A 182 1.32 8.75 20.39
CA TYR A 182 1.72 7.45 20.94
C TYR A 182 0.51 6.53 21.17
N PHE A 183 -0.57 7.06 21.74
CA PHE A 183 -1.82 6.33 21.94
C PHE A 183 -2.42 5.86 20.62
N VAL A 184 -2.54 6.74 19.62
CA VAL A 184 -3.08 6.40 18.31
C VAL A 184 -2.29 5.27 17.65
N GLN A 185 -0.97 5.34 17.70
CA GLN A 185 -0.13 4.29 17.14
C GLN A 185 -0.21 2.98 17.94
N TYR A 186 -0.28 3.06 19.27
CA TYR A 186 -0.47 1.88 20.11
C TYR A 186 -1.77 1.15 19.76
N GLU A 187 -2.90 1.88 19.65
CA GLU A 187 -4.19 1.31 19.29
C GLU A 187 -4.17 0.68 17.90
N PHE A 188 -3.58 1.36 16.91
CA PHE A 188 -3.42 0.80 15.58
C PHE A 188 -2.65 -0.53 15.61
N PHE A 189 -1.46 -0.55 16.20
CA PHE A 189 -0.62 -1.76 16.21
C PHE A 189 -1.20 -2.88 17.07
N ARG A 190 -1.94 -2.56 18.10
CA ARG A 190 -2.63 -3.54 18.94
C ARG A 190 -3.74 -4.25 18.15
N GLN A 191 -4.63 -3.49 17.52
CA GLN A 191 -5.71 -4.03 16.70
C GLN A 191 -5.17 -4.77 15.47
N TRP A 192 -4.18 -4.21 14.80
CA TRP A 192 -3.53 -4.87 13.66
C TRP A 192 -2.91 -6.22 14.03
N ARG A 193 -2.21 -6.28 15.14
CA ARG A 193 -1.61 -7.53 15.64
C ARG A 193 -2.67 -8.59 15.92
N ALA A 194 -3.78 -8.21 16.51
CA ALA A 194 -4.91 -9.10 16.77
C ALA A 194 -5.49 -9.66 15.46
N LEU A 195 -5.79 -8.81 14.49
CA LEU A 195 -6.34 -9.20 13.18
C LEU A 195 -5.35 -10.11 12.42
N ARG A 196 -4.07 -9.72 12.34
CA ARG A 196 -3.04 -10.55 11.67
C ARG A 196 -2.90 -11.91 12.34
N SER A 197 -2.87 -11.96 13.68
CA SER A 197 -2.79 -13.22 14.41
C SER A 197 -4.01 -14.11 14.14
N TYR A 198 -5.19 -13.54 14.05
CA TYR A 198 -6.40 -14.26 13.66
C TYR A 198 -6.27 -14.83 12.23
N ALA A 199 -5.89 -14.01 11.25
CA ALA A 199 -5.68 -14.44 9.87
C ALA A 199 -4.67 -15.60 9.79
N ASN A 200 -3.51 -15.45 10.45
CA ASN A 200 -2.49 -16.49 10.49
C ASN A 200 -2.97 -17.76 11.17
N SER A 201 -3.77 -17.68 12.26
CA SER A 201 -4.35 -18.86 12.93
C SER A 201 -5.29 -19.66 12.03
N LYS A 202 -5.86 -18.98 11.00
CA LYS A 202 -6.72 -19.58 9.99
C LYS A 202 -5.95 -20.03 8.74
N GLY A 203 -4.62 -19.89 8.72
CA GLY A 203 -3.77 -20.22 7.57
C GLY A 203 -3.72 -19.15 6.49
N ILE A 204 -4.28 -17.96 6.72
CA ILE A 204 -4.22 -16.83 5.79
C ILE A 204 -2.97 -15.99 6.07
N ARG A 205 -2.15 -15.80 5.05
CA ARG A 205 -0.95 -14.96 5.09
C ARG A 205 -1.27 -13.57 4.55
N ILE A 206 -0.76 -12.55 5.21
CA ILE A 206 -0.93 -11.16 4.79
C ILE A 206 0.22 -10.75 3.89
N ILE A 207 -0.12 -10.31 2.67
CA ILE A 207 0.82 -9.68 1.75
C ILE A 207 0.64 -8.17 1.88
N GLY A 208 1.64 -7.50 2.42
CA GLY A 208 1.66 -6.04 2.52
C GLY A 208 2.46 -5.40 1.40
N ASP A 209 2.43 -4.08 1.34
CA ASP A 209 3.04 -3.30 0.28
C ASP A 209 3.99 -2.25 0.87
N VAL A 210 5.17 -2.10 0.26
CA VAL A 210 6.20 -1.14 0.68
C VAL A 210 6.62 -0.31 -0.53
N PRO A 211 6.15 0.94 -0.62
CA PRO A 211 6.56 1.86 -1.68
C PRO A 211 8.08 2.07 -1.65
N ILE A 212 8.74 2.11 -2.82
CA ILE A 212 10.18 2.39 -2.85
C ILE A 212 10.47 3.75 -2.22
N TYR A 213 9.74 4.79 -2.58
CA TYR A 213 9.97 6.15 -2.09
C TYR A 213 9.12 6.48 -0.86
N VAL A 214 9.51 7.57 -0.19
CA VAL A 214 8.73 8.20 0.87
C VAL A 214 8.42 9.65 0.47
N PRO A 215 7.28 10.21 0.90
CA PRO A 215 6.94 11.59 0.59
C PRO A 215 7.92 12.58 1.21
N LEU A 216 8.13 13.72 0.54
CA LEU A 216 8.93 14.81 1.09
C LEU A 216 8.35 15.32 2.42
N ASP A 217 7.01 15.50 2.48
CA ASP A 217 6.30 15.92 3.69
C ASP A 217 6.03 14.72 4.60
N SER A 218 7.12 14.17 5.17
CA SER A 218 7.08 13.03 6.07
C SER A 218 8.07 13.17 7.23
N ALA A 219 7.78 12.49 8.33
CA ALA A 219 8.70 12.34 9.45
C ALA A 219 10.00 11.64 9.02
N ASP A 220 9.92 10.73 8.04
CA ASP A 220 11.07 10.00 7.53
C ASP A 220 12.12 10.93 6.93
N VAL A 221 11.71 11.87 6.07
CA VAL A 221 12.63 12.83 5.44
C VAL A 221 13.05 13.92 6.42
N TRP A 222 12.12 14.44 7.23
CA TRP A 222 12.43 15.46 8.23
C TRP A 222 13.41 14.98 9.29
N ALA A 223 13.30 13.70 9.72
CA ALA A 223 14.17 13.13 10.73
C ALA A 223 15.54 12.68 10.18
N ASN A 224 15.61 12.29 8.90
CA ASN A 224 16.81 11.74 8.27
C ASN A 224 17.13 12.42 6.92
N PRO A 225 17.17 13.77 6.87
CA PRO A 225 17.30 14.49 5.60
C PRO A 225 18.60 14.22 4.86
N GLU A 226 19.63 13.77 5.57
CA GLU A 226 20.93 13.41 5.00
C GLU A 226 20.89 12.12 4.15
N LEU A 227 19.83 11.33 4.24
CA LEU A 227 19.63 10.12 3.44
C LEU A 227 19.02 10.40 2.06
N PHE A 228 18.72 11.66 1.76
CA PHE A 228 18.04 12.07 0.53
C PHE A 228 18.85 13.16 -0.19
N GLN A 229 18.64 13.25 -1.51
CA GLN A 229 19.29 14.26 -2.35
C GLN A 229 18.64 15.64 -2.15
N LEU A 230 18.92 16.26 -1.01
CA LEU A 230 18.43 17.60 -0.63
C LEU A 230 19.57 18.61 -0.66
N ASP A 231 19.25 19.87 -0.95
CA ASP A 231 20.18 20.99 -0.82
C ASP A 231 20.38 21.43 0.65
N ALA A 232 21.21 22.45 0.87
CA ALA A 232 21.47 23.00 2.20
C ALA A 232 20.20 23.60 2.87
N SER A 233 19.18 23.95 2.10
CA SER A 233 17.88 24.43 2.56
C SER A 233 16.87 23.31 2.75
N ARG A 234 17.32 22.06 2.67
CA ARG A 234 16.50 20.86 2.79
C ARG A 234 15.43 20.72 1.70
N ARG A 235 15.66 21.31 0.52
CA ARG A 235 14.80 21.14 -0.65
C ARG A 235 15.36 20.07 -1.57
N PRO A 236 14.50 19.23 -2.20
CA PRO A 236 14.96 18.26 -3.18
C PRO A 236 15.70 18.95 -4.33
N THR A 237 16.81 18.38 -4.76
CA THR A 237 17.51 18.78 -5.99
C THR A 237 16.94 18.04 -7.19
N VAL A 238 16.51 16.80 -6.96
CA VAL A 238 15.82 15.94 -7.91
C VAL A 238 14.71 15.19 -7.17
N VAL A 239 13.68 14.80 -7.94
CA VAL A 239 12.55 14.02 -7.44
C VAL A 239 12.31 12.80 -8.32
N ALA A 240 11.62 11.82 -7.76
CA ALA A 240 11.26 10.61 -8.46
C ALA A 240 10.08 10.82 -9.43
N GLY A 241 10.09 10.02 -10.48
CA GLY A 241 9.04 9.98 -11.46
C GLY A 241 9.15 8.75 -12.37
N CYS A 242 8.38 8.76 -13.44
CA CYS A 242 8.44 7.79 -14.53
C CYS A 242 8.55 8.54 -15.85
N PRO A 243 9.35 8.06 -16.81
CA PRO A 243 9.48 8.72 -18.10
C PRO A 243 8.16 8.71 -18.88
N PRO A 244 8.03 9.57 -19.92
CA PRO A 244 6.95 9.47 -20.89
C PRO A 244 6.83 8.06 -21.47
N ASP A 245 5.59 7.59 -21.62
CA ASP A 245 5.25 6.29 -22.17
C ASP A 245 3.98 6.36 -23.03
N GLY A 246 3.46 5.23 -23.48
CA GLY A 246 2.23 5.16 -24.25
C GLY A 246 0.97 5.61 -23.50
N PHE A 247 1.01 5.68 -22.18
CA PHE A 247 -0.10 6.09 -21.32
C PHE A 247 -0.03 7.56 -20.91
N SER A 248 1.19 8.14 -20.82
CA SER A 248 1.41 9.52 -20.40
C SER A 248 2.53 10.17 -21.22
N ALA A 249 2.16 11.10 -22.12
CA ALA A 249 3.12 11.86 -22.94
C ALA A 249 4.07 12.75 -22.10
N ASP A 250 3.67 13.16 -20.90
CA ASP A 250 4.46 13.95 -19.95
C ASP A 250 5.21 13.10 -18.92
N GLY A 251 4.98 11.79 -18.93
CA GLY A 251 5.41 10.88 -17.86
C GLY A 251 4.63 11.11 -16.57
N GLN A 252 5.11 10.51 -15.47
CA GLN A 252 4.53 10.68 -14.15
C GLN A 252 5.52 11.37 -13.21
N LEU A 253 5.17 12.55 -12.71
CA LEU A 253 5.97 13.29 -11.74
C LEU A 253 5.46 12.95 -10.32
N TRP A 254 6.14 12.05 -9.61
CA TRP A 254 5.70 11.60 -8.29
C TRP A 254 6.09 12.58 -7.17
N GLY A 255 7.16 13.35 -7.35
CA GLY A 255 7.58 14.39 -6.41
C GLY A 255 8.30 13.91 -5.15
N ASN A 256 8.46 12.60 -4.96
CA ASN A 256 9.19 12.03 -3.84
C ASN A 256 10.69 12.35 -3.93
N PRO A 257 11.38 12.71 -2.83
CA PRO A 257 12.82 12.91 -2.83
C PRO A 257 13.54 11.60 -3.12
N ILE A 258 14.60 11.68 -3.89
CA ILE A 258 15.44 10.52 -4.21
C ILE A 258 16.45 10.28 -3.10
N TYR A 259 16.70 9.02 -2.79
CA TYR A 259 17.69 8.61 -1.81
C TYR A 259 19.13 8.97 -2.23
N ASP A 260 19.97 9.32 -1.28
CA ASP A 260 21.43 9.31 -1.44
C ASP A 260 21.94 7.86 -1.26
N TRP A 261 21.96 7.11 -2.37
CA TRP A 261 22.32 5.70 -2.35
C TRP A 261 23.77 5.45 -1.94
N ASP A 262 24.69 6.39 -2.22
CA ASP A 262 26.10 6.28 -1.83
C ASP A 262 26.22 6.37 -0.31
N LYS A 263 25.55 7.33 0.30
CA LYS A 263 25.49 7.44 1.76
C LYS A 263 24.81 6.25 2.41
N MET A 264 23.67 5.83 1.88
CA MET A 264 22.99 4.63 2.38
C MET A 264 23.86 3.38 2.29
N HIS A 265 24.63 3.24 1.21
CA HIS A 265 25.61 2.16 1.06
C HIS A 265 26.72 2.23 2.12
N ALA A 266 27.29 3.42 2.34
CA ALA A 266 28.31 3.65 3.36
C ALA A 266 27.81 3.30 4.78
N GLU A 267 26.53 3.56 5.06
CA GLU A 267 25.83 3.21 6.30
C GLU A 267 25.25 1.79 6.28
N ARG A 268 25.63 0.94 5.29
CA ARG A 268 25.18 -0.44 5.13
C ARG A 268 23.65 -0.57 5.07
N TYR A 269 22.96 0.39 4.49
CA TYR A 269 21.52 0.47 4.33
C TYR A 269 20.73 0.37 5.66
N HIS A 270 21.30 0.88 6.75
CA HIS A 270 20.72 0.72 8.09
C HIS A 270 19.27 1.19 8.19
N TRP A 271 18.94 2.35 7.60
CA TRP A 271 17.58 2.87 7.58
C TRP A 271 16.62 1.93 6.86
N TRP A 272 16.99 1.43 5.67
CA TRP A 272 16.19 0.48 4.92
C TRP A 272 16.01 -0.87 5.64
N ILE A 273 17.04 -1.36 6.29
CA ILE A 273 16.95 -2.58 7.10
C ILE A 273 15.96 -2.38 8.26
N ARG A 274 15.96 -1.22 8.91
CA ARG A 274 14.95 -0.90 9.94
C ARG A 274 13.54 -0.87 9.35
N ARG A 275 13.36 -0.22 8.19
CA ARG A 275 12.08 -0.16 7.49
C ARG A 275 11.56 -1.57 7.16
N MET A 276 12.39 -2.42 6.60
CA MET A 276 12.01 -3.79 6.27
C MET A 276 11.77 -4.67 7.51
N LYS A 277 12.49 -4.44 8.61
CA LYS A 277 12.19 -5.09 9.89
C LYS A 277 10.83 -4.66 10.45
N ALA A 278 10.45 -3.41 10.31
CA ALA A 278 9.12 -2.94 10.68
C ALA A 278 8.04 -3.58 9.80
N ALA A 279 8.24 -3.61 8.48
CA ALA A 279 7.33 -4.29 7.54
C ALA A 279 7.18 -5.79 7.85
N ALA A 280 8.26 -6.50 8.19
CA ALA A 280 8.22 -7.92 8.57
C ALA A 280 7.42 -8.19 9.87
N LYS A 281 7.32 -7.21 10.77
CA LYS A 281 6.44 -7.29 11.94
C LYS A 281 4.97 -7.11 11.58
N MET A 282 4.69 -6.43 10.49
CA MET A 282 3.32 -6.16 10.02
C MET A 282 2.80 -7.23 9.04
N TYR A 283 3.64 -7.73 8.15
CA TYR A 283 3.25 -8.58 7.03
C TYR A 283 3.99 -9.91 7.04
N ASP A 284 3.42 -10.92 6.40
CA ASP A 284 4.03 -12.24 6.23
C ASP A 284 4.82 -12.32 4.91
N VAL A 285 4.41 -11.51 3.93
CA VAL A 285 5.07 -11.31 2.64
C VAL A 285 5.04 -9.82 2.33
N VAL A 286 6.10 -9.28 1.75
CA VAL A 286 6.19 -7.88 1.35
C VAL A 286 6.26 -7.76 -0.17
N ARG A 287 5.35 -7.00 -0.77
CA ARG A 287 5.52 -6.52 -2.14
C ARG A 287 6.39 -5.26 -2.12
N PHE A 288 7.54 -5.31 -2.80
CA PHE A 288 8.30 -4.12 -3.12
C PHE A 288 7.68 -3.42 -4.32
N ASP A 289 7.07 -2.29 -4.07
CA ASP A 289 6.56 -1.41 -5.11
C ASP A 289 7.71 -0.75 -5.87
N HIS A 290 7.57 -0.69 -7.20
CA HIS A 290 8.55 -0.14 -8.14
C HIS A 290 9.98 -0.72 -7.96
N PHE A 291 10.11 -2.05 -7.87
CA PHE A 291 11.38 -2.75 -7.64
C PHE A 291 12.45 -2.41 -8.69
N ARG A 292 12.04 -2.09 -9.93
CA ARG A 292 12.98 -1.67 -10.96
C ARG A 292 13.82 -0.45 -10.56
N GLY A 293 13.31 0.42 -9.68
CA GLY A 293 14.01 1.60 -9.17
C GLY A 293 15.29 1.27 -8.40
N PHE A 294 15.45 0.03 -7.91
CA PHE A 294 16.70 -0.43 -7.32
C PHE A 294 17.77 -0.76 -8.38
N GLU A 295 17.40 -1.00 -9.63
CA GLU A 295 18.34 -1.14 -10.75
C GLU A 295 18.70 0.23 -11.33
N SER A 296 17.69 0.98 -11.76
CA SER A 296 17.79 2.36 -12.22
C SER A 296 16.47 3.08 -12.00
N TYR A 297 16.55 4.34 -11.63
CA TYR A 297 15.41 5.18 -11.32
C TYR A 297 15.40 6.42 -12.20
N TRP A 298 14.20 6.94 -12.46
CA TRP A 298 14.02 8.15 -13.24
C TRP A 298 14.11 9.36 -12.32
N ALA A 299 15.16 10.16 -12.47
CA ALA A 299 15.42 11.36 -11.68
C ALA A 299 15.01 12.60 -12.46
N VAL A 300 14.07 13.35 -11.94
CA VAL A 300 13.52 14.56 -12.55
C VAL A 300 14.03 15.78 -11.78
N PRO A 301 14.53 16.86 -12.44
CA PRO A 301 14.86 18.11 -11.75
C PRO A 301 13.66 18.59 -10.90
N ALA A 302 13.90 19.00 -9.65
CA ALA A 302 12.83 19.32 -8.71
C ALA A 302 11.94 20.53 -9.13
N ASP A 303 12.45 21.37 -10.01
CA ASP A 303 11.74 22.53 -10.60
C ASP A 303 11.05 22.21 -11.93
N ALA A 304 11.18 21.00 -12.44
CA ALA A 304 10.55 20.58 -13.70
C ALA A 304 9.03 20.47 -13.53
N LYS A 305 8.30 20.84 -14.59
CA LYS A 305 6.82 20.80 -14.61
C LYS A 305 6.27 19.44 -15.02
N THR A 306 7.06 18.64 -15.72
CA THR A 306 6.70 17.31 -16.20
C THR A 306 7.86 16.36 -15.99
N ALA A 307 7.61 15.07 -16.04
CA ALA A 307 8.65 14.06 -15.90
C ALA A 307 9.52 13.91 -17.17
N ALA A 308 9.16 14.53 -18.30
CA ALA A 308 9.89 14.42 -19.56
C ALA A 308 11.35 14.96 -19.47
N ALA A 309 11.61 15.87 -18.53
CA ALA A 309 12.96 16.44 -18.32
C ALA A 309 13.89 15.55 -17.48
N GLY A 310 13.46 14.37 -17.09
CA GLY A 310 14.23 13.46 -16.25
C GLY A 310 15.35 12.72 -17.00
N GLU A 311 16.12 11.96 -16.23
CA GLU A 311 17.18 11.08 -16.72
C GLU A 311 17.24 9.77 -15.91
N TRP A 312 17.68 8.69 -16.54
CA TRP A 312 17.93 7.44 -15.84
C TRP A 312 19.22 7.53 -15.02
N ARG A 313 19.14 7.22 -13.74
CA ARG A 313 20.26 7.09 -12.82
C ARG A 313 20.32 5.69 -12.22
N LYS A 314 21.54 5.20 -12.00
CA LYS A 314 21.77 3.85 -11.48
C LYS A 314 21.35 3.75 -10.02
N GLY A 315 20.59 2.68 -9.71
CA GLY A 315 20.22 2.33 -8.35
C GLY A 315 21.27 1.47 -7.63
N PRO A 316 21.01 1.08 -6.36
CA PRO A 316 21.97 0.32 -5.54
C PRO A 316 22.09 -1.15 -5.92
N GLY A 317 21.20 -1.68 -6.73
CA GLY A 317 21.24 -3.04 -7.28
C GLY A 317 21.34 -4.15 -6.23
N MET A 318 22.12 -5.17 -6.56
CA MET A 318 22.34 -6.33 -5.69
C MET A 318 23.04 -6.00 -4.37
N ASN A 319 23.73 -4.86 -4.24
CA ASN A 319 24.28 -4.42 -2.95
C ASN A 319 23.18 -4.21 -1.92
N PHE A 320 22.10 -3.55 -2.32
CA PHE A 320 20.93 -3.33 -1.49
C PHE A 320 20.16 -4.64 -1.23
N VAL A 321 19.80 -5.38 -2.29
CA VAL A 321 19.08 -6.66 -2.19
C VAL A 321 19.83 -7.63 -1.28
N GLY A 322 21.14 -7.77 -1.45
CA GLY A 322 21.96 -8.63 -0.61
C GLY A 322 22.03 -8.18 0.85
N ALA A 323 21.97 -6.86 1.12
CA ALA A 323 21.92 -6.35 2.50
C ALA A 323 20.58 -6.71 3.17
N ILE A 324 19.44 -6.55 2.47
CA ILE A 324 18.13 -6.94 2.98
C ILE A 324 18.06 -8.45 3.23
N LYS A 325 18.48 -9.28 2.28
CA LYS A 325 18.49 -10.75 2.43
C LYS A 325 19.32 -11.24 3.62
N ARG A 326 20.47 -10.62 3.85
CA ARG A 326 21.32 -10.97 5.02
C ARG A 326 20.67 -10.55 6.34
N ALA A 327 19.98 -9.43 6.37
CA ALA A 327 19.34 -8.90 7.57
C ALA A 327 18.02 -9.59 7.91
N LEU A 328 17.32 -10.11 6.91
CA LEU A 328 15.98 -10.69 6.99
C LEU A 328 15.89 -11.93 6.06
N PRO A 329 16.61 -13.01 6.38
CA PRO A 329 16.71 -14.18 5.50
C PRO A 329 15.35 -14.91 5.29
N ASP A 330 14.45 -14.79 6.25
CA ASP A 330 13.14 -15.48 6.23
C ASP A 330 12.01 -14.61 5.66
N LEU A 331 12.27 -13.34 5.32
CA LEU A 331 11.25 -12.46 4.76
C LEU A 331 11.02 -12.78 3.29
N GLU A 332 9.82 -13.22 2.97
CA GLU A 332 9.39 -13.40 1.59
C GLU A 332 9.06 -12.05 0.95
N ILE A 333 9.59 -11.82 -0.26
CA ILE A 333 9.44 -10.56 -0.98
C ILE A 333 8.95 -10.86 -2.40
N ILE A 334 7.94 -10.12 -2.85
CA ILE A 334 7.47 -10.04 -4.22
C ILE A 334 8.04 -8.75 -4.82
N ALA A 335 8.62 -8.82 -6.00
CA ALA A 335 9.15 -7.64 -6.68
C ALA A 335 8.16 -7.14 -7.74
N GLU A 336 7.73 -5.89 -7.63
CA GLU A 336 6.97 -5.27 -8.70
C GLU A 336 7.93 -4.83 -9.82
N ASP A 337 7.95 -5.59 -10.90
CA ASP A 337 8.80 -5.43 -12.08
C ASP A 337 8.01 -4.97 -13.32
N LEU A 338 6.99 -4.13 -13.11
CA LEU A 338 6.14 -3.62 -14.18
C LEU A 338 6.76 -2.37 -14.86
N GLY A 339 6.21 -1.98 -16.01
CA GLY A 339 6.64 -0.82 -16.79
C GLY A 339 7.87 -1.09 -17.68
N PHE A 340 8.83 -0.16 -17.72
CA PHE A 340 10.04 -0.27 -18.58
C PHE A 340 11.00 -1.37 -18.08
N VAL A 341 10.83 -2.59 -18.54
CA VAL A 341 11.63 -3.74 -18.13
C VAL A 341 12.81 -3.95 -19.07
N THR A 342 14.00 -3.46 -18.68
CA THR A 342 15.26 -3.66 -19.44
C THR A 342 15.91 -5.02 -19.12
N PRO A 343 16.88 -5.49 -19.93
CA PRO A 343 17.66 -6.69 -19.61
C PRO A 343 18.32 -6.64 -18.23
N GLU A 344 18.77 -5.45 -17.79
CA GLU A 344 19.41 -5.24 -16.48
C GLU A 344 18.40 -5.39 -15.34
N VAL A 345 17.17 -4.92 -15.51
CA VAL A 345 16.07 -5.13 -14.56
C VAL A 345 15.72 -6.62 -14.47
N LYS A 346 15.59 -7.31 -15.62
CA LYS A 346 15.36 -8.78 -15.65
C LYS A 346 16.52 -9.53 -14.94
N LYS A 347 17.75 -9.06 -15.13
CA LYS A 347 18.91 -9.62 -14.44
C LYS A 347 18.86 -9.38 -12.93
N LEU A 348 18.55 -8.16 -12.48
CA LEU A 348 18.42 -7.87 -11.04
C LEU A 348 17.35 -8.74 -10.39
N LEU A 349 16.18 -8.88 -11.05
CA LEU A 349 15.11 -9.75 -10.59
C LEU A 349 15.58 -11.21 -10.47
N SER A 350 16.20 -11.73 -11.52
CA SER A 350 16.75 -13.11 -11.52
C SER A 350 17.80 -13.32 -10.42
N ASP A 351 18.76 -12.39 -10.28
CA ASP A 351 19.81 -12.47 -9.26
C ASP A 351 19.24 -12.35 -7.83
N SER A 352 18.15 -11.58 -7.68
CA SER A 352 17.44 -11.46 -6.40
C SER A 352 16.74 -12.75 -6.00
N GLY A 353 16.29 -13.57 -6.96
CA GLY A 353 15.45 -14.73 -6.73
C GLY A 353 14.03 -14.39 -6.25
N TYR A 354 13.64 -13.12 -6.25
CA TYR A 354 12.28 -12.70 -5.91
C TYR A 354 11.32 -13.03 -7.05
N PRO A 355 10.07 -13.48 -6.77
CA PRO A 355 9.04 -13.57 -7.78
C PRO A 355 8.68 -12.18 -8.31
N GLY A 356 8.66 -12.04 -9.64
CA GLY A 356 8.12 -10.87 -10.34
C GLY A 356 6.62 -10.97 -10.55
N MET A 357 6.01 -9.90 -11.02
CA MET A 357 4.57 -9.79 -11.22
C MET A 357 4.19 -10.01 -12.68
N LYS A 358 3.04 -10.63 -12.89
CA LYS A 358 2.40 -10.85 -14.20
C LYS A 358 0.95 -10.38 -14.13
N VAL A 359 0.60 -9.40 -14.95
CA VAL A 359 -0.74 -8.79 -14.98
C VAL A 359 -1.46 -9.24 -16.24
N MET A 360 -2.61 -9.90 -16.07
CA MET A 360 -3.38 -10.45 -17.21
C MET A 360 -3.86 -9.38 -18.19
N GLU A 361 -4.25 -8.21 -17.70
CA GLU A 361 -4.70 -7.11 -18.57
C GLU A 361 -3.64 -6.67 -19.57
N PHE A 362 -2.34 -6.78 -19.23
CA PHE A 362 -1.26 -6.39 -20.14
C PHE A 362 -0.99 -7.41 -21.24
N ALA A 363 -1.49 -8.65 -21.10
CA ALA A 363 -1.20 -9.75 -22.02
C ALA A 363 -1.80 -9.56 -23.42
N PHE A 364 -2.83 -8.73 -23.54
CA PHE A 364 -3.66 -8.68 -24.72
C PHE A 364 -3.58 -7.36 -25.51
N ASP A 365 -2.78 -6.38 -25.07
CA ASP A 365 -2.58 -5.13 -25.79
C ASP A 365 -1.79 -5.39 -27.08
N THR A 366 -2.49 -5.32 -28.21
CA THR A 366 -1.91 -5.61 -29.54
C THR A 366 -0.93 -4.54 -30.01
N ARG A 367 -0.92 -3.35 -29.38
CA ARG A 367 -0.05 -2.21 -29.69
C ARG A 367 1.30 -2.30 -28.99
N GLU A 368 1.37 -3.06 -27.87
CA GLU A 368 2.56 -3.19 -27.05
C GLU A 368 3.34 -4.47 -27.38
N PRO A 369 4.55 -4.40 -27.96
CA PRO A 369 5.36 -5.59 -28.27
C PRO A 369 5.69 -6.46 -27.04
N SER A 370 5.78 -5.84 -25.85
CA SER A 370 6.06 -6.49 -24.59
C SER A 370 4.87 -7.25 -24.00
N ALA A 371 3.64 -7.06 -24.52
CA ALA A 371 2.44 -7.77 -24.07
C ALA A 371 2.61 -9.30 -24.08
N LYS A 372 3.40 -9.81 -25.01
CA LYS A 372 3.72 -11.26 -25.12
C LYS A 372 4.39 -11.83 -23.87
N ASP A 373 5.17 -11.04 -23.14
CA ASP A 373 5.82 -11.45 -21.90
C ASP A 373 4.79 -11.68 -20.75
N TYR A 374 3.56 -11.17 -20.93
CA TYR A 374 2.43 -11.31 -20.00
C TYR A 374 1.44 -12.42 -20.40
N LEU A 375 1.69 -13.15 -21.47
CA LEU A 375 0.85 -14.30 -21.83
C LEU A 375 1.13 -15.47 -20.87
N PRO A 376 0.11 -16.14 -20.31
CA PRO A 376 0.26 -17.20 -19.30
C PRO A 376 1.24 -18.31 -19.62
N HIS A 377 1.41 -18.67 -20.90
CA HIS A 377 2.37 -19.71 -21.31
C HIS A 377 3.85 -19.24 -21.27
N CYS A 378 4.09 -17.93 -21.12
CA CYS A 378 5.41 -17.32 -21.01
C CYS A 378 5.88 -17.13 -19.55
N TYR A 379 5.02 -17.42 -18.54
CA TYR A 379 5.36 -17.18 -17.16
C TYR A 379 6.42 -18.13 -16.63
N PRO A 380 7.39 -17.65 -15.83
CA PRO A 380 8.16 -18.53 -14.95
C PRO A 380 7.28 -18.98 -13.78
N SER A 381 7.56 -20.14 -13.19
CA SER A 381 6.86 -20.61 -11.98
C SER A 381 7.07 -19.63 -10.80
N ASN A 382 8.31 -19.16 -10.61
CA ASN A 382 8.65 -18.14 -9.60
C ASN A 382 8.09 -16.76 -10.01
N SER A 383 6.78 -16.61 -10.00
CA SER A 383 6.06 -15.37 -10.31
C SER A 383 4.72 -15.31 -9.58
N VAL A 384 4.17 -14.10 -9.53
CA VAL A 384 2.82 -13.84 -9.04
C VAL A 384 1.97 -13.34 -10.20
N VAL A 385 0.88 -14.02 -10.50
CA VAL A 385 -0.07 -13.59 -11.52
C VAL A 385 -1.23 -12.83 -10.88
N TYR A 386 -1.62 -11.72 -11.50
CA TYR A 386 -2.75 -10.87 -11.13
C TYR A 386 -3.75 -10.81 -12.28
N SER A 387 -5.05 -10.69 -11.95
CA SER A 387 -6.03 -10.23 -12.94
C SER A 387 -5.73 -8.80 -13.39
N GLY A 388 -5.67 -7.90 -12.46
CA GLY A 388 -5.18 -6.53 -12.44
C GLY A 388 -4.73 -6.19 -11.02
N THR A 389 -4.06 -5.06 -10.83
CA THR A 389 -3.70 -4.50 -9.53
C THR A 389 -4.64 -3.33 -9.18
N HIS A 390 -4.44 -2.71 -8.03
CA HIS A 390 -5.16 -1.49 -7.64
C HIS A 390 -4.99 -0.30 -8.62
N ASP A 391 -3.97 -0.34 -9.47
CA ASP A 391 -3.68 0.69 -10.48
C ASP A 391 -4.31 0.40 -11.84
N ASN A 392 -4.73 -0.85 -12.05
CA ASN A 392 -5.34 -1.29 -13.29
C ASN A 392 -6.86 -1.01 -13.32
N LEU A 393 -7.47 -1.28 -14.45
CA LEU A 393 -8.92 -1.37 -14.56
C LEU A 393 -9.44 -2.54 -13.70
N THR A 394 -10.72 -2.60 -13.43
CA THR A 394 -11.32 -3.89 -13.08
C THR A 394 -11.49 -4.69 -14.38
N LEU A 395 -11.51 -6.02 -14.30
CA LEU A 395 -11.69 -6.83 -15.53
C LEU A 395 -12.99 -6.47 -16.28
N LYS A 396 -14.08 -6.17 -15.54
CA LYS A 396 -15.32 -5.75 -16.20
C LYS A 396 -15.11 -4.42 -16.93
N GLN A 397 -14.49 -3.43 -16.31
CA GLN A 397 -14.17 -2.16 -16.94
C GLN A 397 -13.24 -2.37 -18.15
N TRP A 398 -12.27 -3.29 -18.06
CA TRP A 398 -11.37 -3.63 -19.14
C TRP A 398 -12.15 -4.12 -20.39
N PHE A 399 -13.14 -5.01 -20.21
CA PHE A 399 -14.00 -5.45 -21.32
C PHE A 399 -14.90 -4.35 -21.87
N ASP A 400 -15.33 -3.41 -21.04
CA ASP A 400 -16.23 -2.33 -21.43
C ASP A 400 -15.49 -1.18 -22.19
N GLU A 401 -14.20 -0.95 -21.91
CA GLU A 401 -13.44 0.23 -22.38
C GLU A 401 -12.28 -0.10 -23.32
N THR A 402 -11.77 -1.34 -23.33
CA THR A 402 -10.65 -1.74 -24.19
C THR A 402 -11.11 -1.92 -25.65
N CYS A 403 -10.22 -1.67 -26.60
CA CYS A 403 -10.54 -1.83 -28.01
C CYS A 403 -10.91 -3.26 -28.37
N GLU A 404 -11.79 -3.41 -29.35
CA GLU A 404 -12.34 -4.70 -29.73
C GLU A 404 -11.27 -5.71 -30.15
N GLU A 405 -10.18 -5.27 -30.77
CA GLU A 405 -9.08 -6.14 -31.21
C GLU A 405 -8.41 -6.84 -30.02
N ASP A 406 -8.12 -6.10 -28.94
CA ASP A 406 -7.53 -6.64 -27.70
C ASP A 406 -8.50 -7.60 -27.01
N VAL A 407 -9.80 -7.25 -26.97
CA VAL A 407 -10.84 -8.12 -26.40
C VAL A 407 -10.97 -9.42 -27.20
N GLN A 408 -10.97 -9.36 -28.54
CA GLN A 408 -11.02 -10.57 -29.39
C GLN A 408 -9.77 -11.42 -29.23
N ASN A 409 -8.59 -10.79 -29.03
CA ASN A 409 -7.35 -11.50 -28.74
C ASN A 409 -7.46 -12.27 -27.40
N ALA A 410 -7.99 -11.64 -26.37
CA ALA A 410 -8.23 -12.29 -25.07
C ALA A 410 -9.23 -13.45 -25.19
N ILE A 411 -10.36 -13.26 -25.90
CA ILE A 411 -11.39 -14.27 -26.14
C ILE A 411 -10.76 -15.49 -26.83
N GLY A 412 -10.03 -15.25 -27.92
CA GLY A 412 -9.40 -16.34 -28.70
C GLY A 412 -8.34 -17.11 -27.91
N TYR A 413 -7.47 -16.37 -27.20
CA TYR A 413 -6.38 -16.97 -26.45
C TYR A 413 -6.85 -17.78 -25.21
N LEU A 414 -7.77 -17.22 -24.43
CA LEU A 414 -8.25 -17.83 -23.19
C LEU A 414 -9.47 -18.76 -23.42
N GLY A 415 -10.04 -18.80 -24.63
CA GLY A 415 -11.26 -19.56 -24.94
C GLY A 415 -12.45 -19.05 -24.11
N LEU A 416 -12.58 -17.72 -24.01
CA LEU A 416 -13.67 -17.11 -23.25
C LEU A 416 -15.02 -17.34 -23.92
N ASN A 417 -16.06 -17.50 -23.12
CA ASN A 417 -17.41 -17.73 -23.61
C ASN A 417 -18.46 -17.12 -22.67
N GLU A 418 -19.67 -16.88 -23.19
CA GLU A 418 -20.77 -16.27 -22.44
C GLU A 418 -21.29 -17.15 -21.29
N GLN A 419 -21.22 -18.47 -21.42
CA GLN A 419 -21.72 -19.41 -20.41
C GLN A 419 -20.90 -19.30 -19.10
N GLU A 420 -19.59 -19.21 -19.18
CA GLU A 420 -18.70 -18.97 -18.03
C GLU A 420 -18.74 -17.52 -17.58
N GLY A 421 -18.90 -16.59 -18.53
CA GLY A 421 -18.71 -15.16 -18.37
C GLY A 421 -17.24 -14.75 -18.56
N TYR A 422 -17.01 -13.67 -19.31
CA TYR A 422 -15.65 -13.27 -19.73
C TYR A 422 -14.73 -12.97 -18.56
N VAL A 423 -15.22 -12.25 -17.55
CA VAL A 423 -14.45 -11.95 -16.32
C VAL A 423 -14.00 -13.24 -15.63
N TRP A 424 -14.89 -14.20 -15.43
CA TRP A 424 -14.56 -15.48 -14.81
C TRP A 424 -13.63 -16.32 -15.68
N GLY A 425 -13.73 -16.21 -16.99
CA GLY A 425 -12.81 -16.85 -17.92
C GLY A 425 -11.37 -16.32 -17.81
N VAL A 426 -11.18 -15.00 -17.63
CA VAL A 426 -9.85 -14.40 -17.35
C VAL A 426 -9.33 -14.86 -15.99
N ILE A 427 -10.18 -14.85 -14.93
CA ILE A 427 -9.82 -15.37 -13.61
C ILE A 427 -9.38 -16.84 -13.71
N ARG A 428 -10.11 -17.67 -14.46
CA ARG A 428 -9.72 -19.06 -14.75
C ARG A 428 -8.36 -19.13 -15.45
N GLY A 429 -8.12 -18.26 -16.43
CA GLY A 429 -6.83 -18.14 -17.11
C GLY A 429 -5.68 -17.90 -16.14
N ALA A 430 -5.83 -16.92 -15.24
CA ALA A 430 -4.86 -16.62 -14.19
C ALA A 430 -4.65 -17.82 -13.24
N MET A 431 -5.74 -18.42 -12.75
CA MET A 431 -5.68 -19.59 -11.85
C MET A 431 -5.01 -20.82 -12.50
N SER A 432 -5.18 -20.99 -13.81
CA SER A 432 -4.58 -22.11 -14.56
C SER A 432 -3.09 -21.95 -14.84
N SER A 433 -2.55 -20.72 -14.72
CA SER A 433 -1.14 -20.43 -15.04
C SER A 433 -0.16 -21.21 -14.17
N VAL A 434 1.11 -21.24 -14.59
CA VAL A 434 2.19 -21.92 -13.85
C VAL A 434 2.73 -21.13 -12.66
N SER A 435 2.34 -19.86 -12.52
CA SER A 435 2.78 -18.99 -11.42
C SER A 435 2.52 -19.62 -10.05
N ASP A 436 3.48 -19.52 -9.14
CA ASP A 436 3.37 -20.09 -7.78
C ASP A 436 2.27 -19.42 -6.96
N LEU A 437 1.98 -18.13 -7.21
CA LEU A 437 0.91 -17.37 -6.55
C LEU A 437 -0.01 -16.72 -7.59
N CYS A 438 -1.30 -16.74 -7.32
CA CYS A 438 -2.33 -16.05 -8.11
C CYS A 438 -3.15 -15.12 -7.20
N ILE A 439 -3.15 -13.84 -7.49
CA ILE A 439 -3.91 -12.83 -6.74
C ILE A 439 -4.96 -12.20 -7.65
N ILE A 440 -6.19 -12.21 -7.20
CA ILE A 440 -7.32 -11.61 -7.92
C ILE A 440 -7.87 -10.45 -7.10
N GLN A 441 -8.18 -9.34 -7.76
CA GLN A 441 -8.89 -8.23 -7.12
C GLN A 441 -10.28 -8.68 -6.67
N MET A 442 -10.71 -8.25 -5.48
CA MET A 442 -12.07 -8.56 -5.02
C MET A 442 -13.14 -8.02 -5.98
N GLN A 443 -12.90 -6.85 -6.58
CA GLN A 443 -13.77 -6.22 -7.56
C GLN A 443 -14.03 -7.12 -8.78
N ASP A 444 -13.04 -7.90 -9.19
CA ASP A 444 -13.17 -8.81 -10.33
C ASP A 444 -14.06 -10.02 -9.99
N TYR A 445 -13.92 -10.58 -8.80
CA TYR A 445 -14.85 -11.62 -8.32
C TYR A 445 -16.29 -11.11 -8.22
N LEU A 446 -16.45 -9.84 -7.85
CA LEU A 446 -17.77 -9.17 -7.76
C LEU A 446 -18.28 -8.68 -9.12
N GLN A 447 -17.44 -8.73 -10.17
CA GLN A 447 -17.73 -8.23 -11.51
C GLN A 447 -18.20 -6.76 -11.52
N ILE A 448 -17.52 -5.92 -10.73
CA ILE A 448 -17.80 -4.48 -10.64
C ILE A 448 -17.03 -3.77 -11.76
N GLY A 449 -17.68 -2.81 -12.41
CA GLY A 449 -17.09 -2.01 -13.50
C GLY A 449 -16.22 -0.84 -12.99
N ALA A 450 -16.25 0.26 -13.75
CA ALA A 450 -15.43 1.45 -13.48
C ALA A 450 -15.62 2.05 -12.08
N GLU A 451 -16.81 1.88 -11.50
CA GLU A 451 -17.15 2.32 -10.15
C GLU A 451 -16.33 1.61 -9.06
N GLY A 452 -15.78 0.42 -9.36
CA GLY A 452 -14.93 -0.35 -8.46
C GLY A 452 -13.44 -0.05 -8.58
N ARG A 453 -13.04 0.75 -9.54
CA ARG A 453 -11.62 1.08 -9.75
C ARG A 453 -11.04 1.81 -8.54
N MET A 454 -9.86 1.33 -8.06
CA MET A 454 -9.24 1.86 -6.84
C MET A 454 -8.43 3.12 -7.12
N ASN A 455 -7.62 3.12 -8.18
CA ASN A 455 -6.73 4.22 -8.52
C ASN A 455 -6.64 4.47 -10.02
N HIS A 456 -6.46 5.75 -10.38
CA HIS A 456 -6.09 6.19 -11.73
C HIS A 456 -4.68 6.78 -11.64
N PRO A 457 -3.63 6.03 -11.99
CA PRO A 457 -2.25 6.47 -11.86
C PRO A 457 -1.98 7.81 -12.53
N GLY A 458 -1.12 8.63 -11.91
CA GLY A 458 -0.78 9.95 -12.43
C GLY A 458 -1.87 11.01 -12.28
N THR A 459 -2.97 10.71 -11.61
CA THR A 459 -4.07 11.66 -11.38
C THR A 459 -4.29 11.94 -9.90
N LEU A 460 -4.76 13.16 -9.60
CA LEU A 460 -5.23 13.55 -8.28
C LEU A 460 -6.72 13.86 -8.37
N THR A 461 -7.54 12.82 -8.17
CA THR A 461 -9.01 12.94 -8.23
C THR A 461 -9.64 12.46 -6.94
N SER A 462 -10.81 12.98 -6.61
CA SER A 462 -11.60 12.54 -5.46
C SER A 462 -12.18 11.13 -5.61
N ALA A 463 -11.99 10.47 -6.74
CA ALA A 463 -12.42 9.10 -6.98
C ALA A 463 -11.37 8.08 -6.52
N ASN A 464 -10.08 8.46 -6.50
CA ASN A 464 -8.99 7.57 -6.13
C ASN A 464 -9.09 7.15 -4.65
N TRP A 465 -8.78 5.90 -4.37
CA TRP A 465 -8.67 5.30 -3.03
C TRP A 465 -9.97 5.24 -2.23
N THR A 466 -11.13 5.49 -2.87
CA THR A 466 -12.41 5.65 -2.18
C THR A 466 -13.32 4.43 -2.26
N TRP A 467 -13.09 3.49 -3.17
CA TRP A 467 -13.99 2.35 -3.36
C TRP A 467 -14.14 1.51 -2.10
N ARG A 468 -15.39 1.13 -1.79
CA ARG A 468 -15.76 0.21 -0.71
C ARG A 468 -16.74 -0.84 -1.20
N ALA A 469 -16.56 -2.07 -0.70
CA ALA A 469 -17.58 -3.10 -0.86
C ALA A 469 -18.82 -2.78 -0.02
N LYS A 470 -19.98 -3.15 -0.53
CA LYS A 470 -21.25 -3.04 0.20
C LYS A 470 -21.39 -4.20 1.18
N GLU A 471 -22.16 -4.00 2.23
CA GLU A 471 -22.51 -5.10 3.15
C GLU A 471 -23.04 -6.32 2.41
N GLY A 472 -22.70 -7.51 2.88
CA GLY A 472 -23.12 -8.77 2.26
C GLY A 472 -22.40 -9.15 0.97
N PHE A 473 -21.33 -8.45 0.56
CA PHE A 473 -20.57 -8.78 -0.64
C PHE A 473 -19.90 -10.17 -0.59
N ALA A 474 -19.49 -10.61 0.59
CA ALA A 474 -18.75 -11.85 0.84
C ALA A 474 -19.72 -13.03 1.08
N THR A 475 -20.49 -13.40 0.07
CA THR A 475 -21.51 -14.44 0.20
C THR A 475 -20.93 -15.85 0.23
N ALA A 476 -21.61 -16.79 0.91
CA ALA A 476 -21.24 -18.20 0.91
C ALA A 476 -21.25 -18.83 -0.50
N GLU A 477 -22.14 -18.36 -1.37
CA GLU A 477 -22.22 -18.80 -2.77
C GLU A 477 -20.97 -18.37 -3.55
N LEU A 478 -20.55 -17.12 -3.41
CA LEU A 478 -19.34 -16.60 -4.02
C LEU A 478 -18.11 -17.36 -3.49
N ALA A 479 -18.00 -17.56 -2.18
CA ALA A 479 -16.92 -18.33 -1.57
C ALA A 479 -16.83 -19.74 -2.16
N LYS A 480 -17.95 -20.43 -2.28
CA LYS A 480 -18.04 -21.77 -2.90
C LYS A 480 -17.60 -21.76 -4.36
N LYS A 481 -17.99 -20.77 -5.14
CA LYS A 481 -17.58 -20.63 -6.55
C LYS A 481 -16.09 -20.42 -6.68
N ILE A 482 -15.48 -19.53 -5.86
CA ILE A 482 -14.04 -19.27 -5.82
C ILE A 482 -13.31 -20.55 -5.40
N ARG A 483 -13.73 -21.21 -4.33
CA ARG A 483 -13.12 -22.47 -3.85
C ARG A 483 -13.09 -23.54 -4.93
N SER A 484 -14.20 -23.76 -5.61
CA SER A 484 -14.29 -24.74 -6.70
C SER A 484 -13.26 -24.49 -7.80
N LEU A 485 -13.00 -23.22 -8.13
CA LEU A 485 -11.97 -22.86 -9.10
C LEU A 485 -10.56 -23.07 -8.52
N THR A 486 -10.35 -22.68 -7.28
CA THR A 486 -9.06 -22.81 -6.57
C THR A 486 -8.63 -24.28 -6.46
N GLU A 487 -9.57 -25.17 -6.05
CA GLU A 487 -9.36 -26.62 -5.96
C GLU A 487 -9.06 -27.24 -7.32
N ARG A 488 -9.82 -26.84 -8.37
CA ARG A 488 -9.64 -27.35 -9.74
C ARG A 488 -8.21 -27.14 -10.25
N TYR A 489 -7.57 -26.04 -9.88
CA TYR A 489 -6.23 -25.71 -10.32
C TYR A 489 -5.15 -25.99 -9.26
N GLY A 490 -5.49 -26.68 -8.17
CA GLY A 490 -4.55 -27.11 -7.14
C GLY A 490 -3.85 -25.94 -6.43
N ARG A 491 -4.63 -24.92 -6.04
CA ARG A 491 -4.12 -23.72 -5.35
C ARG A 491 -4.64 -23.56 -3.91
N VAL A 492 -5.24 -24.62 -3.37
CA VAL A 492 -5.70 -24.68 -1.97
C VAL A 492 -4.54 -25.00 -1.05
#